data_bcd573439bce6d7b934156930f9ff8f1
#
_entry.id   bcd573439bce6d7b934156930f9ff8f1
#
_cell.length_a   1.000
_cell.length_b   1.000
_cell.length_c   1.000
_cell.angle_alpha   90.00
_cell.angle_beta   90.00
_cell.angle_gamma   90.00
#
_symmetry.space_group_name_H-M   'P 1'
#
loop_
_entity.id
_entity.type
_entity.pdbx_description
1 polymer ?
#
loop_
_entity_poly.entity_id
_entity_poly.type
_entity_poly.pdbx_seq_one_letter_code
_entity_poly.pdbx_strand_id
1 'polypeptide(L)'
;DMDLLAQAVHTVLDALNISRCFLAGHSMGGYVALACLEAFPEYFKGVCLLHSTPFADTPEKQRNRDREIGLIREGKLPVICQVNIPNGFAPAHLETMKAEVDRVTRIAAASSPEGTIALLEGLKTRPDRQALFQTTRVPLLLILGLQDNYIDFQTMLATAQTASNVTVVTLEHSGHNGFI
;
A
#
# COMPACT_ATOMS: atom_id res chain seq x y z
N ASP A 1 -11.35 -6.88 4.90
CA ASP A 1 -10.38 -7.41 3.93
C ASP A 1 -10.28 -6.48 2.71
N MET A 2 -9.37 -6.75 1.78
CA MET A 2 -9.12 -5.89 0.61
C MET A 2 -10.28 -5.90 -0.39
N ASP A 3 -11.02 -7.00 -0.47
CA ASP A 3 -12.14 -7.14 -1.41
C ASP A 3 -13.35 -6.30 -0.96
N LEU A 4 -13.59 -6.22 0.35
CA LEU A 4 -14.61 -5.32 0.91
C LEU A 4 -14.25 -3.84 0.63
N LEU A 5 -12.97 -3.48 0.74
CA LEU A 5 -12.51 -2.12 0.41
C LEU A 5 -12.65 -1.84 -1.10
N ALA A 6 -12.41 -2.83 -1.96
CA ALA A 6 -12.64 -2.70 -3.40
C ALA A 6 -14.11 -2.46 -3.73
N GLN A 7 -15.03 -3.16 -3.06
CA GLN A 7 -16.48 -2.92 -3.20
C GLN A 7 -16.87 -1.51 -2.73
N ALA A 8 -16.26 -1.03 -1.64
CA ALA A 8 -16.49 0.35 -1.19
C ALA A 8 -16.03 1.39 -2.22
N VAL A 9 -14.84 1.19 -2.84
CA VAL A 9 -14.35 2.04 -3.93
C VAL A 9 -15.33 2.01 -5.11
N HIS A 10 -15.79 0.83 -5.54
CA HIS A 10 -16.74 0.67 -6.62
C HIS A 10 -18.06 1.41 -6.32
N THR A 11 -18.60 1.25 -5.10
CA THR A 11 -19.81 1.96 -4.67
C THR A 11 -19.66 3.49 -4.77
N VAL A 12 -18.47 4.03 -4.41
CA VAL A 12 -18.19 5.48 -4.54
C VAL A 12 -18.13 5.88 -6.01
N LEU A 13 -17.49 5.09 -6.87
CA LEU A 13 -17.42 5.39 -8.31
C LEU A 13 -18.82 5.43 -8.94
N ASP A 14 -19.68 4.46 -8.60
CA ASP A 14 -21.07 4.41 -9.07
C ASP A 14 -21.88 5.60 -8.57
N ALA A 15 -21.78 5.93 -7.28
CA ALA A 15 -22.49 7.07 -6.69
C ALA A 15 -22.09 8.41 -7.33
N LEU A 16 -20.84 8.49 -7.83
CA LEU A 16 -20.32 9.67 -8.54
C LEU A 16 -20.52 9.59 -10.07
N ASN A 17 -21.16 8.52 -10.58
CA ASN A 17 -21.34 8.26 -12.01
C ASN A 17 -20.01 8.22 -12.77
N ILE A 18 -18.94 7.72 -12.15
CA ILE A 18 -17.63 7.54 -12.77
C ILE A 18 -17.56 6.16 -13.38
N SER A 19 -17.74 6.06 -14.68
CA SER A 19 -17.70 4.79 -15.42
C SER A 19 -16.30 4.35 -15.83
N ARG A 20 -15.32 5.28 -15.89
CA ARG A 20 -13.92 4.98 -16.21
C ARG A 20 -12.96 6.00 -15.60
N CYS A 21 -11.92 5.50 -14.90
CA CYS A 21 -10.92 6.35 -14.26
C CYS A 21 -9.52 5.72 -14.32
N PHE A 22 -8.53 6.47 -13.86
CA PHE A 22 -7.25 5.94 -13.39
C PHE A 22 -7.33 5.77 -11.88
N LEU A 23 -6.82 4.65 -11.37
CA LEU A 23 -6.80 4.36 -9.95
C LEU A 23 -5.35 4.35 -9.46
N ALA A 24 -5.04 5.15 -8.46
CA ALA A 24 -3.72 5.14 -7.81
C ALA A 24 -3.88 4.70 -6.35
N GLY A 25 -3.05 3.76 -5.92
CA GLY A 25 -3.04 3.25 -4.56
C GLY A 25 -1.65 3.25 -3.96
N HIS A 26 -1.48 3.93 -2.82
CA HIS A 26 -0.24 3.92 -2.05
C HIS A 26 -0.27 2.77 -1.02
N SER A 27 0.81 2.01 -0.94
CA SER A 27 0.99 0.94 0.07
C SER A 27 -0.23 0.00 0.11
N MET A 28 -0.98 -0.04 1.21
CA MET A 28 -2.24 -0.79 1.33
C MET A 28 -3.26 -0.40 0.25
N GLY A 29 -3.31 0.88 -0.14
CA GLY A 29 -4.16 1.34 -1.24
C GLY A 29 -3.84 0.65 -2.57
N GLY A 30 -2.60 0.23 -2.80
CA GLY A 30 -2.22 -0.57 -3.96
C GLY A 30 -2.79 -1.99 -3.91
N TYR A 31 -2.90 -2.60 -2.72
CA TYR A 31 -3.58 -3.91 -2.57
C TYR A 31 -5.08 -3.80 -2.86
N VAL A 32 -5.70 -2.70 -2.41
CA VAL A 32 -7.09 -2.39 -2.73
C VAL A 32 -7.25 -2.13 -4.23
N ALA A 33 -6.32 -1.39 -4.84
CA ALA A 33 -6.36 -1.10 -6.28
C ALA A 33 -6.26 -2.39 -7.13
N LEU A 34 -5.44 -3.37 -6.72
CA LEU A 34 -5.39 -4.67 -7.38
C LEU A 34 -6.67 -5.49 -7.14
N ALA A 35 -7.29 -5.40 -5.96
CA ALA A 35 -8.59 -6.01 -5.71
C ALA A 35 -9.70 -5.39 -6.57
N CYS A 36 -9.68 -4.06 -6.73
CA CYS A 36 -10.57 -3.36 -7.65
C CYS A 36 -10.36 -3.81 -9.11
N LEU A 37 -9.10 -3.90 -9.54
CA LEU A 37 -8.75 -4.32 -10.89
C LEU A 37 -9.19 -5.76 -11.18
N GLU A 38 -9.12 -6.66 -10.19
CA GLU A 38 -9.59 -8.05 -10.31
C GLU A 38 -11.10 -8.13 -10.43
N ALA A 39 -11.83 -7.37 -9.59
CA ALA A 39 -13.28 -7.44 -9.51
C ALA A 39 -14.01 -6.60 -10.58
N PHE A 40 -13.45 -5.46 -10.99
CA PHE A 40 -14.11 -4.46 -11.82
C PHE A 40 -13.16 -3.87 -12.89
N PRO A 41 -12.48 -4.71 -13.71
CA PRO A 41 -11.42 -4.24 -14.62
C PRO A 41 -11.90 -3.20 -15.64
N GLU A 42 -13.17 -3.20 -16.01
CA GLU A 42 -13.79 -2.29 -16.98
C GLU A 42 -13.80 -0.82 -16.54
N TYR A 43 -13.75 -0.57 -15.22
CA TYR A 43 -13.71 0.79 -14.68
C TYR A 43 -12.35 1.47 -14.85
N PHE A 44 -11.27 0.71 -15.15
CA PHE A 44 -9.92 1.28 -15.07
C PHE A 44 -9.25 1.42 -16.42
N LYS A 45 -8.82 2.65 -16.73
CA LYS A 45 -7.96 2.98 -17.88
C LYS A 45 -6.49 2.67 -17.59
N GLY A 46 -6.13 2.63 -16.34
CA GLY A 46 -4.80 2.29 -15.82
C GLY A 46 -4.81 2.29 -14.30
N VAL A 47 -3.89 1.54 -13.72
CA VAL A 47 -3.73 1.43 -12.25
C VAL A 47 -2.30 1.79 -11.89
N CYS A 48 -2.13 2.65 -10.89
CA CYS A 48 -0.83 3.00 -10.32
C CYS A 48 -0.66 2.34 -8.95
N LEU A 49 0.42 1.58 -8.80
CA LEU A 49 0.90 1.06 -7.54
C LEU A 49 2.04 1.96 -7.07
N LEU A 50 1.75 2.80 -6.07
CA LEU A 50 2.72 3.69 -5.46
C LEU A 50 3.26 3.04 -4.18
N HIS A 51 4.54 2.69 -4.16
CA HIS A 51 5.19 1.99 -3.04
C HIS A 51 4.36 0.79 -2.54
N SER A 52 4.00 -0.11 -3.48
CA SER A 52 3.14 -1.26 -3.19
C SER A 52 3.58 -2.50 -3.96
N THR A 53 2.95 -3.63 -3.68
CA THR A 53 3.32 -4.95 -4.21
C THR A 53 2.07 -5.80 -4.49
N PRO A 54 2.10 -6.75 -5.45
CA PRO A 54 1.01 -7.68 -5.67
C PRO A 54 1.01 -8.90 -4.72
N PHE A 55 2.04 -9.05 -3.88
CA PHE A 55 2.24 -10.26 -3.08
C PHE A 55 1.33 -10.33 -1.86
N ALA A 56 0.97 -11.55 -1.45
CA ALA A 56 0.48 -11.84 -0.11
C ALA A 56 1.55 -11.56 0.96
N ASP A 57 1.13 -11.45 2.22
CA ASP A 57 2.09 -11.42 3.33
C ASP A 57 2.78 -12.79 3.51
N THR A 58 4.09 -12.78 3.64
CA THR A 58 4.86 -13.97 4.04
C THR A 58 4.49 -14.39 5.47
N PRO A 59 4.75 -15.66 5.88
CA PRO A 59 4.53 -16.09 7.25
C PRO A 59 5.21 -15.21 8.30
N GLU A 60 6.35 -14.62 7.99
CA GLU A 60 7.05 -13.67 8.85
C GLU A 60 6.27 -12.36 8.97
N LYS A 61 5.82 -11.78 7.84
CA LYS A 61 4.99 -10.57 7.84
C LYS A 61 3.68 -10.80 8.59
N GLN A 62 3.04 -11.95 8.43
CA GLN A 62 1.83 -12.32 9.17
C GLN A 62 2.07 -12.34 10.69
N ARG A 63 3.15 -12.96 11.16
CA ARG A 63 3.54 -12.93 12.59
C ARG A 63 3.79 -11.52 13.11
N ASN A 64 4.41 -10.66 12.30
CA ASN A 64 4.61 -9.26 12.66
C ASN A 64 3.26 -8.51 12.79
N ARG A 65 2.28 -8.79 11.90
CA ARG A 65 0.91 -8.24 12.04
C ARG A 65 0.24 -8.71 13.33
N ASP A 66 0.36 -9.99 13.66
CA ASP A 66 -0.20 -10.53 14.91
C ASP A 66 0.40 -9.87 16.14
N ARG A 67 1.72 -9.62 16.14
CA ARG A 67 2.41 -8.88 17.19
C ARG A 67 1.91 -7.43 17.29
N GLU A 68 1.79 -6.72 16.18
CA GLU A 68 1.27 -5.35 16.14
C GLU A 68 -0.17 -5.29 16.67
N ILE A 69 -1.03 -6.20 16.25
CA ILE A 69 -2.41 -6.32 16.72
C ILE A 69 -2.44 -6.52 18.26
N GLY A 70 -1.59 -7.40 18.78
CA GLY A 70 -1.45 -7.61 20.23
C GLY A 70 -1.09 -6.32 20.96
N LEU A 71 -0.08 -5.59 20.47
CA LEU A 71 0.35 -4.32 21.06
C LEU A 71 -0.74 -3.25 20.98
N ILE A 72 -1.50 -3.19 19.90
CA ILE A 72 -2.61 -2.23 19.76
C ILE A 72 -3.71 -2.52 20.78
N ARG A 73 -4.04 -3.81 21.01
CA ARG A 73 -5.00 -4.22 22.07
C ARG A 73 -4.55 -3.82 23.47
N GLU A 74 -3.24 -3.70 23.68
CA GLU A 74 -2.64 -3.18 24.92
C GLU A 74 -2.59 -1.64 24.97
N GLY A 75 -3.18 -0.94 24.02
CA GLY A 75 -3.18 0.54 23.97
C GLY A 75 -1.89 1.17 23.46
N LYS A 76 -1.01 0.40 22.80
CA LYS A 76 0.31 0.84 22.35
C LYS A 76 0.33 1.35 20.89
N LEU A 77 -0.83 1.66 20.28
CA LEU A 77 -0.88 2.21 18.92
C LEU A 77 0.01 3.46 18.76
N PRO A 78 0.01 4.45 19.68
CA PRO A 78 0.90 5.60 19.51
C PRO A 78 2.39 5.24 19.50
N VAL A 79 2.81 4.24 20.28
CA VAL A 79 4.20 3.78 20.33
C VAL A 79 4.59 3.10 19.01
N ILE A 80 3.70 2.27 18.46
CA ILE A 80 3.90 1.63 17.15
C ILE A 80 4.06 2.70 16.06
N CYS A 81 3.21 3.72 16.06
CA CYS A 81 3.29 4.81 15.09
C CYS A 81 4.60 5.59 15.19
N GLN A 82 5.09 5.86 16.43
CA GLN A 82 6.38 6.53 16.65
C GLN A 82 7.57 5.75 16.08
N VAL A 83 7.49 4.43 16.00
CA VAL A 83 8.55 3.58 15.45
C VAL A 83 8.37 3.42 13.93
N ASN A 84 7.16 3.10 13.47
CA ASN A 84 6.93 2.70 12.09
C ASN A 84 6.87 3.90 11.13
N ILE A 85 6.29 5.03 11.52
CA ILE A 85 6.14 6.17 10.59
C ILE A 85 7.48 6.74 10.13
N PRO A 86 8.48 7.01 11.00
CA PRO A 86 9.80 7.46 10.55
C PRO A 86 10.48 6.49 9.58
N ASN A 87 10.29 5.17 9.77
CA ASN A 87 10.84 4.15 8.88
C ASN A 87 10.28 4.22 7.44
N GLY A 88 9.18 4.91 7.23
CA GLY A 88 8.62 5.16 5.90
C GLY A 88 9.27 6.32 5.15
N PHE A 89 10.15 7.09 5.78
CA PHE A 89 10.90 8.17 5.16
C PHE A 89 12.32 7.73 4.83
N ALA A 90 12.91 8.31 3.80
CA ALA A 90 14.31 8.08 3.50
C ALA A 90 15.19 8.62 4.65
N PRO A 91 16.19 7.86 5.14
CA PRO A 91 16.99 8.27 6.30
C PRO A 91 17.63 9.65 6.17
N ALA A 92 18.08 10.01 4.96
CA ALA A 92 18.69 11.31 4.69
C ALA A 92 17.72 12.50 4.86
N HIS A 93 16.43 12.25 4.83
CA HIS A 93 15.40 13.30 4.88
C HIS A 93 14.74 13.44 6.25
N LEU A 94 15.02 12.57 7.22
CA LEU A 94 14.35 12.57 8.53
C LEU A 94 14.47 13.92 9.26
N GLU A 95 15.64 14.55 9.23
CA GLU A 95 15.85 15.85 9.88
C GLU A 95 15.17 16.99 9.11
N THR A 96 15.32 17.03 7.78
CA THR A 96 14.72 18.09 6.96
C THR A 96 13.21 18.01 6.87
N MET A 97 12.65 16.80 7.00
CA MET A 97 11.20 16.53 6.96
C MET A 97 10.61 16.25 8.35
N LYS A 98 11.31 16.63 9.42
CA LYS A 98 10.86 16.34 10.80
C LYS A 98 9.42 16.79 11.06
N ALA A 99 9.03 17.96 10.58
CA ALA A 99 7.68 18.48 10.76
C ALA A 99 6.62 17.57 10.12
N GLU A 100 6.89 17.02 8.93
CA GLU A 100 6.00 16.10 8.23
C GLU A 100 5.96 14.73 8.91
N VAL A 101 7.11 14.20 9.33
CA VAL A 101 7.21 12.97 10.12
C VAL A 101 6.36 13.08 11.38
N ASP A 102 6.52 14.17 12.15
CA ASP A 102 5.76 14.42 13.37
C ASP A 102 4.26 14.59 13.07
N ARG A 103 3.90 15.24 11.95
CA ARG A 103 2.51 15.41 11.53
C ARG A 103 1.86 14.06 11.20
N VAL A 104 2.50 13.25 10.36
CA VAL A 104 1.97 11.93 9.95
C VAL A 104 1.88 11.00 11.15
N THR A 105 2.89 11.01 12.02
CA THR A 105 2.89 10.21 13.27
C THR A 105 1.69 10.56 14.17
N ARG A 106 1.40 11.84 14.35
CA ARG A 106 0.22 12.29 15.14
C ARG A 106 -1.10 11.84 14.52
N ILE A 107 -1.24 11.95 13.19
CA ILE A 107 -2.44 11.51 12.47
C ILE A 107 -2.62 10.00 12.65
N ALA A 108 -1.58 9.21 12.42
CA ALA A 108 -1.62 7.76 12.58
C ALA A 108 -1.94 7.33 14.01
N ALA A 109 -1.32 7.97 15.01
CA ALA A 109 -1.54 7.68 16.43
C ALA A 109 -2.96 8.04 16.92
N ALA A 110 -3.65 8.95 16.23
CA ALA A 110 -5.03 9.34 16.52
C ALA A 110 -6.08 8.47 15.83
N SER A 111 -5.66 7.47 15.03
CA SER A 111 -6.57 6.55 14.36
C SER A 111 -7.30 5.63 15.35
N SER A 112 -8.48 5.10 14.94
CA SER A 112 -9.18 4.10 15.74
C SER A 112 -8.33 2.83 15.90
N PRO A 113 -8.07 2.36 17.13
CA PRO A 113 -7.38 1.09 17.37
C PRO A 113 -8.10 -0.08 16.70
N GLU A 114 -9.44 -0.14 16.80
CA GLU A 114 -10.26 -1.20 16.21
C GLU A 114 -10.18 -1.17 14.68
N GLY A 115 -10.24 0.02 14.08
CA GLY A 115 -10.07 0.22 12.64
C GLY A 115 -8.68 -0.22 12.17
N THR A 116 -7.64 0.13 12.92
CA THR A 116 -6.25 -0.26 12.61
C THR A 116 -6.08 -1.79 12.71
N ILE A 117 -6.63 -2.43 13.74
CA ILE A 117 -6.62 -3.89 13.88
C ILE A 117 -7.34 -4.54 12.68
N ALA A 118 -8.52 -4.06 12.30
CA ALA A 118 -9.27 -4.60 11.17
C ALA A 118 -8.49 -4.49 9.85
N LEU A 119 -7.74 -3.39 9.65
CA LEU A 119 -6.86 -3.21 8.49
C LEU A 119 -5.67 -4.17 8.54
N LEU A 120 -5.01 -4.35 9.68
CA LEU A 120 -3.90 -5.30 9.84
C LEU A 120 -4.34 -6.74 9.59
N GLU A 121 -5.52 -7.15 10.07
CA GLU A 121 -6.11 -8.46 9.75
C GLU A 121 -6.37 -8.61 8.24
N GLY A 122 -6.89 -7.56 7.60
CA GLY A 122 -7.09 -7.55 6.15
C GLY A 122 -5.78 -7.64 5.35
N LEU A 123 -4.71 -6.99 5.83
CA LEU A 123 -3.38 -7.10 5.25
C LEU A 123 -2.81 -8.51 5.38
N LYS A 124 -2.94 -9.10 6.57
CA LYS A 124 -2.44 -10.46 6.90
C LYS A 124 -3.06 -11.54 6.01
N THR A 125 -4.34 -11.39 5.69
CA THR A 125 -5.11 -12.41 4.96
C THR A 125 -5.30 -12.11 3.48
N ARG A 126 -4.71 -11.02 2.96
CA ARG A 126 -4.87 -10.66 1.55
C ARG A 126 -4.31 -11.75 0.62
N PRO A 127 -5.03 -12.07 -0.47
CA PRO A 127 -4.55 -13.02 -1.45
C PRO A 127 -3.33 -12.47 -2.23
N ASP A 128 -2.52 -13.38 -2.77
CA ASP A 128 -1.51 -13.06 -3.75
C ASP A 128 -2.17 -12.71 -5.08
N ARG A 129 -1.77 -11.58 -5.68
CA ARG A 129 -2.27 -11.09 -6.97
C ARG A 129 -1.17 -10.93 -8.00
N GLN A 130 -0.06 -11.67 -7.84
CA GLN A 130 1.06 -11.63 -8.78
C GLN A 130 0.62 -12.08 -10.18
N ALA A 131 -0.21 -13.12 -10.30
CA ALA A 131 -0.73 -13.59 -11.57
C ALA A 131 -1.56 -12.50 -12.28
N LEU A 132 -2.44 -11.81 -11.55
CA LEU A 132 -3.19 -10.67 -12.08
C LEU A 132 -2.26 -9.56 -12.56
N PHE A 133 -1.26 -9.18 -11.74
CA PHE A 133 -0.27 -8.16 -12.07
C PHE A 133 0.48 -8.47 -13.37
N GLN A 134 0.81 -9.73 -13.61
CA GLN A 134 1.56 -10.18 -14.79
C GLN A 134 0.69 -10.27 -16.06
N THR A 135 -0.61 -10.59 -15.92
CA THR A 135 -1.46 -10.95 -17.06
C THR A 135 -2.53 -9.93 -17.41
N THR A 136 -2.76 -8.91 -16.56
CA THR A 136 -3.75 -7.87 -16.85
C THR A 136 -3.43 -7.12 -18.13
N ARG A 137 -4.50 -6.75 -18.86
CA ARG A 137 -4.39 -5.89 -20.05
C ARG A 137 -4.52 -4.40 -19.70
N VAL A 138 -4.95 -4.08 -18.49
CA VAL A 138 -5.01 -2.70 -18.02
C VAL A 138 -3.58 -2.21 -17.77
N PRO A 139 -3.16 -1.06 -18.31
CA PRO A 139 -1.82 -0.51 -18.08
C PRO A 139 -1.54 -0.30 -16.59
N LEU A 140 -0.38 -0.75 -16.16
CA LEU A 140 0.08 -0.57 -14.79
C LEU A 140 1.26 0.42 -14.75
N LEU A 141 1.19 1.36 -13.81
CA LEU A 141 2.31 2.21 -13.42
C LEU A 141 2.78 1.76 -12.05
N LEU A 142 4.05 1.40 -11.94
CA LEU A 142 4.69 1.02 -10.68
C LEU A 142 5.68 2.12 -10.30
N ILE A 143 5.43 2.79 -9.17
CA ILE A 143 6.33 3.82 -8.64
C ILE A 143 7.00 3.26 -7.39
N LEU A 144 8.34 3.17 -7.41
CA LEU A 144 9.16 2.56 -6.38
C LEU A 144 10.15 3.57 -5.80
N GLY A 145 10.29 3.59 -4.49
CA GLY A 145 11.37 4.31 -3.81
C GLY A 145 12.59 3.42 -3.63
N LEU A 146 13.76 3.93 -3.97
CA LEU A 146 15.00 3.17 -3.84
C LEU A 146 15.39 2.95 -2.36
N GLN A 147 14.88 3.79 -1.46
CA GLN A 147 15.12 3.74 -0.02
C GLN A 147 13.89 3.29 0.76
N ASP A 148 12.96 2.56 0.10
CA ASP A 148 11.76 2.02 0.74
C ASP A 148 12.11 0.83 1.64
N ASN A 149 11.82 0.95 2.95
CA ASN A 149 12.09 -0.09 3.94
C ASN A 149 10.97 -1.14 4.05
N TYR A 150 9.83 -0.95 3.36
CA TYR A 150 8.66 -1.84 3.41
C TYR A 150 8.48 -2.66 2.15
N ILE A 151 8.83 -2.06 0.99
CA ILE A 151 8.71 -2.68 -0.33
C ILE A 151 10.11 -2.87 -0.89
N ASP A 152 10.51 -4.13 -1.04
CA ASP A 152 11.82 -4.46 -1.61
C ASP A 152 11.89 -4.07 -3.09
N PHE A 153 12.72 -3.08 -3.39
CA PHE A 153 12.88 -2.51 -4.72
C PHE A 153 13.30 -3.56 -5.76
N GLN A 154 14.29 -4.40 -5.42
CA GLN A 154 14.84 -5.37 -6.36
C GLN A 154 13.82 -6.45 -6.71
N THR A 155 13.11 -6.96 -5.72
CA THR A 155 12.01 -7.94 -5.93
C THR A 155 10.93 -7.34 -6.81
N MET A 156 10.53 -6.10 -6.58
CA MET A 156 9.49 -5.46 -7.39
C MET A 156 9.93 -5.14 -8.80
N LEU A 157 11.19 -4.71 -8.99
CA LEU A 157 11.75 -4.47 -10.32
C LEU A 157 11.80 -5.78 -11.13
N ALA A 158 12.28 -6.88 -10.53
CA ALA A 158 12.30 -8.20 -11.17
C ALA A 158 10.89 -8.70 -11.52
N THR A 159 9.91 -8.46 -10.62
CA THR A 159 8.51 -8.82 -10.87
C THR A 159 7.93 -8.02 -12.04
N ALA A 160 8.21 -6.73 -12.12
CA ALA A 160 7.74 -5.88 -13.22
C ALA A 160 8.31 -6.32 -14.59
N GLN A 161 9.55 -6.81 -14.62
CA GLN A 161 10.16 -7.33 -15.86
C GLN A 161 9.49 -8.58 -16.43
N THR A 162 8.72 -9.30 -15.61
CA THR A 162 7.94 -10.49 -16.06
C THR A 162 6.55 -10.13 -16.56
N ALA A 163 6.14 -8.88 -16.45
CA ALA A 163 4.83 -8.40 -16.89
C ALA A 163 4.95 -7.56 -18.16
N SER A 164 4.01 -7.75 -19.10
CA SER A 164 4.05 -7.10 -20.42
C SER A 164 3.49 -5.68 -20.46
N ASN A 165 2.79 -5.26 -19.40
CA ASN A 165 1.99 -4.02 -19.40
C ASN A 165 2.27 -3.13 -18.18
N VAL A 166 3.52 -3.15 -17.71
CA VAL A 166 3.98 -2.39 -16.54
C VAL A 166 5.03 -1.37 -16.96
N THR A 167 4.80 -0.12 -16.59
CA THR A 167 5.82 0.94 -16.63
C THR A 167 6.35 1.16 -15.22
N VAL A 168 7.66 1.20 -15.06
CA VAL A 168 8.31 1.44 -13.76
C VAL A 168 8.90 2.83 -13.72
N VAL A 169 8.64 3.54 -12.64
CA VAL A 169 9.29 4.82 -12.28
C VAL A 169 10.00 4.62 -10.95
N THR A 170 11.28 4.98 -10.90
CA THR A 170 12.11 4.93 -9.69
C THR A 170 12.28 6.32 -9.10
N LEU A 171 12.05 6.43 -7.80
CA LEU A 171 12.33 7.63 -7.01
C LEU A 171 13.60 7.38 -6.19
N GLU A 172 14.73 7.90 -6.64
CA GLU A 172 16.06 7.55 -6.09
C GLU A 172 16.24 7.96 -4.63
N HIS A 173 15.59 9.04 -4.22
CA HIS A 173 15.73 9.62 -2.88
C HIS A 173 14.50 9.39 -1.98
N SER A 174 13.56 8.53 -2.40
CA SER A 174 12.33 8.28 -1.67
C SER A 174 12.39 7.01 -0.84
N GLY A 175 11.86 7.10 0.39
CA GLY A 175 11.40 5.97 1.17
C GLY A 175 9.98 5.55 0.76
N HIS A 176 9.25 4.91 1.68
CA HIS A 176 7.88 4.44 1.46
C HIS A 176 6.84 5.56 1.30
N ASN A 177 7.10 6.72 1.95
CA ASN A 177 6.23 7.90 1.89
C ASN A 177 6.64 8.88 0.79
N GLY A 178 7.04 8.39 -0.38
CA GLY A 178 7.58 9.19 -1.49
C GLY A 178 6.59 10.14 -2.19
N PHE A 179 5.39 10.29 -1.64
CA PHE A 179 4.39 11.26 -2.09
C PHE A 179 4.31 12.52 -1.19
N ILE A 180 5.14 12.60 -0.16
CA ILE A 180 5.27 13.74 0.76
C ILE A 180 6.44 14.64 0.36
#